data_15650af284e4e79a91b61761d58a196f
#
_entry.id   15650af284e4e79a91b61761d58a196f
#
_cell.length_a   1.000
_cell.length_b   1.000
_cell.length_c   1.000
_cell.angle_alpha   90.00
_cell.angle_beta   90.00
_cell.angle_gamma   90.00
#
_symmetry.space_group_name_H-M   'P 1'
#
loop_
_entity.id
_entity.type
_entity.pdbx_description
1 polymer ?
#
loop_
_entity_poly.entity_id
_entity_poly.type
_entity_poly.pdbx_seq_one_letter_code
_entity_poly.pdbx_strand_id
1 'polypeptide(L)'
;MKKLIALLLSLMLVFGATTALADGLTFTTGGAAGTYYAFGTVLANYVSNNTDVTVTAVVGNGSADNIDALDIEDAQLAFVQNDVANYAYNGIRFSRYEGKAITGFRAIASLYTEAVQLATCNPDIKSVADLKGKNVSIGAAGSGVYFNAIDFLAAYDMTEADINAQYLNFADSAESLKDGKIDAAFIVAGAPTTAIADLFTSKQSYLISLDDEAVAKLQEISGAYTKTVIPAKTYQNQEEDVITVGIKATIIANSQVSDEQAYTIVKTIFENKEDITASHAKGAELDLDYASTCGLPYHPGAAKYFAEKGITVEELPFE
;
A
#
# COMPACT_ATOMS: atom_id res chain seq x y z
N MET A 1 -29.58 10.93 -60.96
CA MET A 1 -28.89 11.67 -59.89
C MET A 1 -29.56 11.61 -58.52
N LYS A 2 -30.89 11.68 -58.39
CA LYS A 2 -31.56 11.65 -57.08
C LYS A 2 -31.50 10.28 -56.31
N LYS A 3 -31.28 9.16 -57.02
CA LYS A 3 -31.14 7.83 -56.39
C LYS A 3 -29.70 7.51 -55.92
N LEU A 4 -28.72 8.20 -56.44
CA LEU A 4 -27.31 8.03 -56.01
C LEU A 4 -27.02 8.83 -54.73
N ILE A 5 -27.71 9.91 -54.47
CA ILE A 5 -27.56 10.75 -53.26
C ILE A 5 -28.20 10.06 -52.04
N ALA A 6 -29.29 9.29 -52.22
CA ALA A 6 -29.93 8.54 -51.14
C ALA A 6 -29.08 7.36 -50.66
N LEU A 7 -28.22 6.77 -51.50
CA LEU A 7 -27.34 5.67 -51.13
C LEU A 7 -26.08 6.15 -50.40
N LEU A 8 -25.64 7.37 -50.60
CA LEU A 8 -24.51 7.98 -49.90
C LEU A 8 -24.88 8.53 -48.52
N LEU A 9 -26.15 8.90 -48.30
CA LEU A 9 -26.61 9.30 -46.95
C LEU A 9 -26.93 8.11 -46.01
N SER A 10 -27.19 6.94 -46.57
CA SER A 10 -27.42 5.71 -45.71
C SER A 10 -26.10 5.02 -45.28
N LEU A 11 -24.95 5.38 -45.91
CA LEU A 11 -23.65 4.84 -45.56
C LEU A 11 -22.90 5.66 -44.49
N MET A 12 -23.41 6.84 -44.10
CA MET A 12 -22.82 7.70 -43.07
C MET A 12 -23.40 7.51 -41.66
N LEU A 13 -24.33 6.57 -41.47
CA LEU A 13 -25.00 6.33 -40.20
C LEU A 13 -24.53 5.04 -39.50
N VAL A 14 -23.48 4.38 -39.99
CA VAL A 14 -22.95 3.13 -39.41
C VAL A 14 -21.55 3.30 -38.78
N PHE A 15 -20.98 4.51 -38.82
CA PHE A 15 -19.68 4.80 -38.16
C PHE A 15 -19.85 5.74 -36.98
N GLY A 16 -20.42 5.22 -35.90
CA GLY A 16 -20.61 5.96 -34.65
C GLY A 16 -20.72 5.12 -33.40
N ALA A 17 -20.44 3.82 -33.48
CA ALA A 17 -20.15 3.03 -32.32
C ALA A 17 -18.63 2.78 -32.29
N THR A 18 -17.86 3.82 -32.01
CA THR A 18 -16.58 3.59 -31.34
C THR A 18 -16.97 3.00 -29.97
N THR A 19 -16.95 1.67 -29.87
CA THR A 19 -16.65 1.10 -28.57
C THR A 19 -15.36 1.76 -28.15
N ALA A 20 -15.44 2.77 -27.29
CA ALA A 20 -14.31 3.10 -26.45
C ALA A 20 -13.93 1.75 -25.84
N LEU A 21 -12.82 1.16 -26.29
CA LEU A 21 -12.12 0.19 -25.50
C LEU A 21 -11.92 0.94 -24.20
N ALA A 22 -12.58 0.48 -23.15
CA ALA A 22 -12.33 1.02 -21.83
C ALA A 22 -10.83 0.82 -21.61
N ASP A 23 -10.07 1.92 -21.66
CA ASP A 23 -8.65 1.86 -21.32
C ASP A 23 -8.59 1.24 -19.94
N GLY A 24 -7.80 0.16 -19.80
CA GLY A 24 -7.75 -0.59 -18.56
C GLY A 24 -7.25 0.31 -17.41
N LEU A 25 -7.70 0.07 -16.20
CA LEU A 25 -7.26 0.82 -15.03
C LEU A 25 -5.82 0.45 -14.69
N THR A 26 -4.95 1.44 -14.57
CA THR A 26 -3.59 1.27 -14.05
C THR A 26 -3.63 1.27 -12.53
N PHE A 27 -3.10 0.21 -11.92
CA PHE A 27 -3.00 0.03 -10.48
C PHE A 27 -1.53 0.14 -10.06
N THR A 28 -1.11 1.31 -9.56
CA THR A 28 0.25 1.51 -9.05
C THR A 28 0.41 0.87 -7.67
N THR A 29 1.52 0.18 -7.46
CA THR A 29 1.74 -0.68 -6.30
C THR A 29 3.04 -0.30 -5.56
N GLY A 30 3.94 -1.22 -5.31
CA GLY A 30 5.25 -1.02 -4.70
C GLY A 30 6.35 -1.70 -5.50
N GLY A 31 7.54 -1.73 -4.94
CA GLY A 31 8.66 -2.46 -5.53
C GLY A 31 8.40 -3.96 -5.59
N ALA A 32 9.01 -4.65 -6.56
CA ALA A 32 8.79 -6.07 -6.84
C ALA A 32 9.11 -7.02 -5.66
N ALA A 33 9.97 -6.61 -4.72
CA ALA A 33 10.31 -7.38 -3.51
C ALA A 33 9.36 -7.12 -2.31
N GLY A 34 8.29 -6.33 -2.51
CA GLY A 34 7.29 -5.98 -1.51
C GLY A 34 5.93 -6.64 -1.76
N THR A 35 5.06 -6.58 -0.75
CA THR A 35 3.73 -7.19 -0.78
C THR A 35 2.77 -6.48 -1.73
N TYR A 36 2.85 -5.16 -1.89
CA TYR A 36 1.96 -4.39 -2.78
C TYR A 36 1.96 -4.94 -4.21
N TYR A 37 3.15 -5.13 -4.80
CA TYR A 37 3.24 -5.61 -6.17
C TYR A 37 2.78 -7.07 -6.31
N ALA A 38 3.23 -7.94 -5.40
CA ALA A 38 2.87 -9.36 -5.46
C ALA A 38 1.35 -9.56 -5.29
N PHE A 39 0.76 -8.97 -4.25
CA PHE A 39 -0.67 -9.12 -3.98
C PHE A 39 -1.53 -8.30 -4.96
N GLY A 40 -1.09 -7.08 -5.30
CA GLY A 40 -1.75 -6.23 -6.30
C GLY A 40 -1.86 -6.90 -7.67
N THR A 41 -0.83 -7.63 -8.09
CA THR A 41 -0.86 -8.41 -9.34
C THR A 41 -1.91 -9.53 -9.26
N VAL A 42 -2.01 -10.23 -8.14
CA VAL A 42 -3.05 -11.28 -7.95
C VAL A 42 -4.45 -10.66 -8.02
N LEU A 43 -4.67 -9.53 -7.32
CA LEU A 43 -5.97 -8.86 -7.33
C LEU A 43 -6.34 -8.33 -8.72
N ALA A 44 -5.41 -7.65 -9.39
CA ALA A 44 -5.61 -7.10 -10.73
C ALA A 44 -5.97 -8.21 -11.74
N ASN A 45 -5.21 -9.31 -11.72
CA ASN A 45 -5.48 -10.46 -12.58
C ASN A 45 -6.81 -11.13 -12.26
N TYR A 46 -7.15 -11.26 -10.97
CA TYR A 46 -8.40 -11.89 -10.57
C TYR A 46 -9.61 -11.07 -11.03
N VAL A 47 -9.59 -9.75 -10.81
CA VAL A 47 -10.65 -8.83 -11.28
C VAL A 47 -10.76 -8.89 -12.81
N SER A 48 -9.64 -8.74 -13.53
CA SER A 48 -9.64 -8.71 -15.00
C SER A 48 -10.12 -10.02 -15.64
N ASN A 49 -9.84 -11.17 -15.01
CA ASN A 49 -10.21 -12.47 -15.55
C ASN A 49 -11.67 -12.87 -15.25
N ASN A 50 -12.30 -12.24 -14.24
CA ASN A 50 -13.62 -12.63 -13.77
C ASN A 50 -14.69 -11.54 -13.95
N THR A 51 -14.32 -10.37 -14.49
CA THR A 51 -15.24 -9.25 -14.72
C THR A 51 -14.92 -8.53 -16.04
N ASP A 52 -15.75 -7.56 -16.40
CA ASP A 52 -15.50 -6.66 -17.55
C ASP A 52 -14.55 -5.49 -17.20
N VAL A 53 -14.06 -5.42 -15.97
CA VAL A 53 -13.11 -4.39 -15.51
C VAL A 53 -11.68 -4.88 -15.72
N THR A 54 -10.96 -4.24 -16.64
CA THR A 54 -9.53 -4.55 -16.87
C THR A 54 -8.68 -3.74 -15.90
N VAL A 55 -7.83 -4.41 -15.11
CA VAL A 55 -6.89 -3.79 -14.17
C VAL A 55 -5.48 -4.29 -14.46
N THR A 56 -4.52 -3.38 -14.57
CA THR A 56 -3.10 -3.70 -14.76
C THR A 56 -2.28 -3.22 -13.58
N ALA A 57 -1.73 -4.14 -12.81
CA ALA A 57 -0.81 -3.79 -11.72
C ALA A 57 0.57 -3.42 -12.28
N VAL A 58 1.10 -2.29 -11.83
CA VAL A 58 2.43 -1.79 -12.21
C VAL A 58 3.29 -1.61 -10.96
N VAL A 59 4.61 -1.77 -11.13
CA VAL A 59 5.59 -1.45 -10.08
C VAL A 59 5.52 0.05 -9.78
N GLY A 60 5.51 0.38 -8.48
CA GLY A 60 5.55 1.75 -7.97
C GLY A 60 6.61 1.90 -6.88
N ASN A 61 6.75 3.12 -6.37
CA ASN A 61 7.69 3.42 -5.28
C ASN A 61 7.04 3.39 -3.89
N GLY A 62 5.72 3.23 -3.82
CA GLY A 62 4.95 3.19 -2.58
C GLY A 62 4.11 4.45 -2.34
N SER A 63 3.62 4.61 -1.13
CA SER A 63 2.42 5.40 -0.81
C SER A 63 2.42 6.84 -1.31
N ALA A 64 3.50 7.60 -1.10
CA ALA A 64 3.50 9.02 -1.45
C ALA A 64 3.58 9.24 -2.96
N ASP A 65 4.44 8.48 -3.67
CA ASP A 65 4.52 8.57 -5.13
C ASP A 65 3.27 8.00 -5.81
N ASN A 66 2.63 7.00 -5.18
CA ASN A 66 1.37 6.44 -5.68
C ASN A 66 0.21 7.45 -5.55
N ILE A 67 0.17 8.24 -4.48
CA ILE A 67 -0.80 9.34 -4.33
C ILE A 67 -0.57 10.41 -5.41
N ASP A 68 0.69 10.78 -5.63
CA ASP A 68 1.04 11.75 -6.68
C ASP A 68 0.62 11.24 -8.07
N ALA A 69 0.83 9.94 -8.36
CA ALA A 69 0.41 9.33 -9.62
C ALA A 69 -1.11 9.38 -9.84
N LEU A 70 -1.91 9.25 -8.77
CA LEU A 70 -3.35 9.45 -8.85
C LEU A 70 -3.72 10.92 -9.05
N ASP A 71 -3.03 11.83 -8.37
CA ASP A 71 -3.29 13.28 -8.44
C ASP A 71 -3.03 13.86 -9.84
N ILE A 72 -2.00 13.35 -10.53
CA ILE A 72 -1.68 13.74 -11.91
C ILE A 72 -2.32 12.81 -12.98
N GLU A 73 -3.19 11.89 -12.56
CA GLU A 73 -3.95 10.95 -13.41
C GLU A 73 -3.10 9.93 -14.20
N ASP A 74 -1.86 9.68 -13.81
CA ASP A 74 -1.00 8.63 -14.39
C ASP A 74 -1.44 7.22 -13.99
N ALA A 75 -2.19 7.08 -12.91
CA ALA A 75 -2.83 5.85 -12.46
C ALA A 75 -4.25 6.12 -11.95
N GLN A 76 -5.10 5.10 -11.95
CA GLN A 76 -6.49 5.19 -11.50
C GLN A 76 -6.69 4.54 -10.14
N LEU A 77 -5.88 3.52 -9.83
CA LEU A 77 -5.87 2.80 -8.56
C LEU A 77 -4.47 2.82 -7.97
N ALA A 78 -4.39 2.86 -6.65
CA ALA A 78 -3.10 2.81 -5.95
C ALA A 78 -3.18 2.01 -4.66
N PHE A 79 -2.10 1.26 -4.34
CA PHE A 79 -1.85 0.82 -2.98
C PHE A 79 -1.17 1.92 -2.18
N VAL A 80 -1.67 2.17 -0.99
CA VAL A 80 -1.13 3.15 -0.04
C VAL A 80 -1.23 2.64 1.40
N GLN A 81 -0.37 3.13 2.25
CA GLN A 81 -0.53 3.07 3.69
C GLN A 81 -1.64 4.04 4.11
N ASN A 82 -2.56 3.62 4.98
CA ASN A 82 -3.67 4.46 5.41
C ASN A 82 -3.24 5.70 6.20
N ASP A 83 -2.11 5.66 6.93
CA ASP A 83 -1.53 6.82 7.61
C ASP A 83 -1.07 7.88 6.60
N VAL A 84 -0.26 7.49 5.60
CA VAL A 84 0.24 8.40 4.56
C VAL A 84 -0.92 8.99 3.74
N ALA A 85 -1.90 8.16 3.38
CA ALA A 85 -3.08 8.63 2.68
C ALA A 85 -3.88 9.64 3.52
N ASN A 86 -4.00 9.42 4.83
CA ASN A 86 -4.63 10.36 5.75
C ASN A 86 -3.85 11.68 5.85
N TYR A 87 -2.50 11.63 5.93
CA TYR A 87 -1.67 12.83 5.95
C TYR A 87 -1.82 13.64 4.67
N ALA A 88 -1.81 12.98 3.52
CA ALA A 88 -1.99 13.62 2.22
C ALA A 88 -3.38 14.23 2.09
N TYR A 89 -4.44 13.47 2.42
CA TYR A 89 -5.83 13.89 2.29
C TYR A 89 -6.15 15.12 3.14
N ASN A 90 -5.62 15.18 4.37
CA ASN A 90 -5.85 16.27 5.31
C ASN A 90 -4.79 17.38 5.24
N GLY A 91 -3.74 17.23 4.44
CA GLY A 91 -2.67 18.23 4.34
C GLY A 91 -1.93 18.47 5.65
N ILE A 92 -1.56 17.40 6.35
CA ILE A 92 -0.99 17.47 7.71
C ILE A 92 0.34 16.72 7.85
N ARG A 93 1.02 16.98 8.95
CA ARG A 93 2.18 16.30 9.53
C ARG A 93 3.50 16.54 8.86
N PHE A 94 3.69 16.24 7.61
CA PHE A 94 5.00 16.33 6.96
C PHE A 94 5.04 17.51 5.99
N SER A 95 6.18 18.14 5.83
CA SER A 95 6.38 19.29 4.93
C SER A 95 5.94 19.02 3.48
N ARG A 96 5.89 17.74 3.10
CA ARG A 96 5.34 17.31 1.80
C ARG A 96 3.87 17.67 1.68
N TYR A 97 3.08 17.45 2.74
CA TYR A 97 1.63 17.60 2.75
C TYR A 97 1.13 18.81 3.54
N GLU A 98 1.89 19.30 4.52
CA GLU A 98 1.44 20.36 5.42
C GLU A 98 0.98 21.61 4.66
N GLY A 99 -0.31 21.93 4.81
CA GLY A 99 -0.99 23.00 4.06
C GLY A 99 -1.24 22.70 2.58
N LYS A 100 -1.07 21.44 2.14
CA LYS A 100 -1.23 20.99 0.74
C LYS A 100 -2.05 19.71 0.71
N ALA A 101 -3.33 19.79 1.04
CA ALA A 101 -4.22 18.63 0.99
C ALA A 101 -4.39 18.12 -0.46
N ILE A 102 -4.29 16.81 -0.62
CA ILE A 102 -4.58 16.11 -1.88
C ILE A 102 -5.88 15.34 -1.66
N THR A 103 -6.98 15.87 -2.18
CA THR A 103 -8.34 15.35 -1.95
C THR A 103 -8.94 14.65 -3.16
N GLY A 104 -8.18 14.46 -4.23
CA GLY A 104 -8.61 13.86 -5.49
C GLY A 104 -8.76 12.34 -5.47
N PHE A 105 -8.71 11.68 -4.31
CA PHE A 105 -8.85 10.23 -4.20
C PHE A 105 -9.85 9.81 -3.11
N ARG A 106 -10.33 8.56 -3.21
CA ARG A 106 -11.23 7.92 -2.24
C ARG A 106 -10.77 6.50 -1.95
N ALA A 107 -11.06 6.00 -0.76
CA ALA A 107 -10.77 4.62 -0.39
C ALA A 107 -11.69 3.63 -1.12
N ILE A 108 -11.11 2.54 -1.58
CA ILE A 108 -11.86 1.35 -2.02
C ILE A 108 -12.00 0.37 -0.87
N ALA A 109 -10.89 -0.05 -0.27
CA ALA A 109 -10.87 -0.95 0.88
C ALA A 109 -9.47 -1.03 1.51
N SER A 110 -9.38 -1.26 2.81
CA SER A 110 -8.17 -1.78 3.45
C SER A 110 -8.14 -3.31 3.39
N LEU A 111 -6.98 -3.91 3.11
CA LEU A 111 -6.92 -5.33 2.77
C LEU A 111 -6.16 -6.19 3.77
N TYR A 112 -5.06 -5.70 4.32
CA TYR A 112 -4.21 -6.44 5.24
C TYR A 112 -3.35 -5.49 6.08
N THR A 113 -2.72 -6.03 7.12
CA THR A 113 -1.80 -5.28 7.98
C THR A 113 -0.39 -5.30 7.42
N GLU A 114 0.21 -4.12 7.32
CA GLU A 114 1.63 -3.93 7.05
C GLU A 114 2.37 -3.74 8.37
N ALA A 115 3.22 -4.70 8.71
CA ALA A 115 4.07 -4.59 9.87
C ALA A 115 5.26 -3.68 9.57
N VAL A 116 5.60 -2.76 10.48
CA VAL A 116 6.84 -2.01 10.40
C VAL A 116 7.97 -2.90 10.90
N GLN A 117 8.82 -3.36 10.00
CA GLN A 117 9.87 -4.32 10.25
C GLN A 117 11.24 -3.62 10.21
N LEU A 118 11.90 -3.53 11.35
CA LEU A 118 13.28 -3.03 11.44
C LEU A 118 14.21 -4.22 11.42
N ALA A 119 14.89 -4.44 10.29
CA ALA A 119 15.80 -5.56 10.06
C ALA A 119 17.26 -5.14 10.18
N THR A 120 18.10 -6.02 10.74
CA THR A 120 19.55 -5.84 10.85
C THR A 120 20.28 -7.17 10.72
N CYS A 121 21.55 -7.13 10.28
CA CYS A 121 22.50 -8.24 10.36
C CYS A 121 23.50 -8.07 11.51
N ASN A 122 23.41 -6.98 12.28
CA ASN A 122 24.29 -6.70 13.41
C ASN A 122 23.61 -7.12 14.73
N PRO A 123 24.13 -8.14 15.46
CA PRO A 123 23.53 -8.60 16.71
C PRO A 123 23.62 -7.58 17.86
N ASP A 124 24.40 -6.52 17.71
CA ASP A 124 24.53 -5.47 18.72
C ASP A 124 23.43 -4.40 18.60
N ILE A 125 22.71 -4.34 17.50
CA ILE A 125 21.53 -3.48 17.33
C ILE A 125 20.31 -4.24 17.87
N LYS A 126 19.77 -3.80 19.01
CA LYS A 126 18.67 -4.43 19.73
C LYS A 126 17.46 -3.51 19.93
N SER A 127 17.64 -2.23 19.63
CA SER A 127 16.64 -1.18 19.82
C SER A 127 16.79 -0.12 18.73
N VAL A 128 15.76 0.67 18.49
CA VAL A 128 15.84 1.86 17.63
C VAL A 128 16.88 2.87 18.15
N ALA A 129 17.08 2.96 19.47
CA ALA A 129 18.10 3.82 20.05
C ALA A 129 19.54 3.48 19.60
N ASP A 130 19.80 2.21 19.26
CA ASP A 130 21.12 1.76 18.78
C ASP A 130 21.42 2.21 17.33
N LEU A 131 20.45 2.80 16.65
CA LEU A 131 20.62 3.33 15.29
C LEU A 131 21.42 4.63 15.25
N LYS A 132 21.67 5.29 16.38
CA LYS A 132 22.40 6.56 16.42
C LYS A 132 23.77 6.44 15.78
N GLY A 133 24.01 7.27 14.74
CA GLY A 133 25.25 7.29 13.96
C GLY A 133 25.41 6.11 12.99
N LYS A 134 24.41 5.23 12.85
CA LYS A 134 24.42 4.07 11.94
C LYS A 134 23.96 4.44 10.53
N ASN A 135 24.36 3.62 9.56
CA ASN A 135 23.83 3.70 8.20
C ASN A 135 22.49 2.95 8.16
N VAL A 136 21.38 3.67 7.99
CA VAL A 136 20.04 3.09 8.09
C VAL A 136 19.24 3.38 6.82
N SER A 137 18.73 2.32 6.18
CA SER A 137 17.73 2.49 5.13
C SER A 137 16.38 2.86 5.74
N ILE A 138 15.85 4.01 5.33
CA ILE A 138 14.56 4.55 5.76
C ILE A 138 13.49 4.49 4.65
N GLY A 139 13.67 3.56 3.70
CA GLY A 139 12.79 3.37 2.56
C GLY A 139 13.16 4.22 1.35
N ALA A 140 12.65 3.87 0.19
CA ALA A 140 12.86 4.65 -1.03
C ALA A 140 12.26 6.05 -0.88
N ALA A 141 12.84 7.02 -1.59
CA ALA A 141 12.22 8.34 -1.72
C ALA A 141 10.80 8.19 -2.30
N GLY A 142 9.82 8.87 -1.71
CA GLY A 142 8.41 8.75 -2.11
C GLY A 142 7.68 7.53 -1.55
N SER A 143 8.35 6.64 -0.78
CA SER A 143 7.68 5.52 -0.09
C SER A 143 7.02 5.98 1.21
N GLY A 144 6.02 5.19 1.67
CA GLY A 144 5.43 5.38 3.00
C GLY A 144 6.37 4.99 4.14
N VAL A 145 7.36 4.14 3.87
CA VAL A 145 8.36 3.69 4.84
C VAL A 145 9.12 4.83 5.49
N TYR A 146 9.41 5.87 4.71
CA TYR A 146 10.06 7.08 5.21
C TYR A 146 9.32 7.68 6.41
N PHE A 147 8.01 7.85 6.29
CA PHE A 147 7.21 8.45 7.36
C PHE A 147 7.22 7.60 8.62
N ASN A 148 7.12 6.28 8.48
CA ASN A 148 7.18 5.37 9.62
C ASN A 148 8.58 5.34 10.26
N ALA A 149 9.64 5.38 9.47
CA ALA A 149 11.01 5.45 10.01
C ALA A 149 11.23 6.73 10.84
N ILE A 150 10.73 7.89 10.37
CA ILE A 150 10.79 9.14 11.13
C ILE A 150 9.98 9.04 12.43
N ASP A 151 8.81 8.41 12.41
CA ASP A 151 8.00 8.20 13.61
C ASP A 151 8.70 7.28 14.62
N PHE A 152 9.34 6.21 14.15
CA PHE A 152 10.13 5.32 14.99
C PHE A 152 11.31 6.06 15.64
N LEU A 153 12.04 6.86 14.89
CA LEU A 153 13.10 7.69 15.45
C LEU A 153 12.55 8.66 16.51
N ALA A 154 11.43 9.34 16.21
CA ALA A 154 10.81 10.29 17.13
C ALA A 154 10.33 9.61 18.44
N ALA A 155 9.83 8.37 18.39
CA ALA A 155 9.44 7.62 19.59
C ALA A 155 10.63 7.35 20.55
N TYR A 156 11.85 7.45 20.05
CA TYR A 156 13.11 7.32 20.82
C TYR A 156 13.86 8.66 20.96
N ASP A 157 13.16 9.79 20.84
CA ASP A 157 13.72 11.13 20.93
C ASP A 157 14.88 11.38 19.93
N MET A 158 14.81 10.72 18.78
CA MET A 158 15.76 10.84 17.68
C MET A 158 15.11 11.51 16.46
N THR A 159 15.98 12.01 15.60
CA THR A 159 15.61 12.59 14.30
C THR A 159 16.41 11.93 13.18
N GLU A 160 16.07 12.21 11.94
CA GLU A 160 16.85 11.76 10.78
C GLU A 160 18.31 12.19 10.83
N ALA A 161 18.62 13.35 11.45
CA ALA A 161 19.99 13.84 11.61
C ALA A 161 20.85 13.00 12.60
N ASP A 162 20.23 12.16 13.43
CA ASP A 162 20.93 11.27 14.34
C ASP A 162 21.44 9.98 13.68
N ILE A 163 21.07 9.72 12.41
CA ILE A 163 21.48 8.56 11.63
C ILE A 163 22.12 8.99 10.30
N ASN A 164 22.79 8.05 9.63
CA ASN A 164 23.22 8.23 8.23
C ASN A 164 22.14 7.62 7.33
N ALA A 165 21.08 8.40 7.04
CA ALA A 165 19.94 7.95 6.30
C ALA A 165 20.28 7.53 4.86
N GLN A 166 19.75 6.37 4.43
CA GLN A 166 19.84 5.85 3.08
C GLN A 166 18.41 5.65 2.54
N TYR A 167 18.16 6.10 1.31
CA TYR A 167 16.84 6.03 0.68
C TYR A 167 16.80 4.88 -0.33
N LEU A 168 16.66 3.65 0.17
CA LEU A 168 16.73 2.45 -0.65
C LEU A 168 15.37 1.74 -0.70
N ASN A 169 15.06 1.11 -1.84
CA ASN A 169 13.94 0.17 -1.93
C ASN A 169 14.25 -1.12 -1.16
N PHE A 170 13.28 -2.02 -1.04
CA PHE A 170 13.42 -3.24 -0.21
C PHE A 170 14.52 -4.19 -0.71
N ALA A 171 14.63 -4.37 -2.04
CA ALA A 171 15.67 -5.23 -2.61
C ALA A 171 17.07 -4.68 -2.36
N ASP A 172 17.28 -3.38 -2.62
CA ASP A 172 18.55 -2.72 -2.40
C ASP A 172 18.91 -2.65 -0.91
N SER A 173 17.91 -2.49 -0.02
CA SER A 173 18.08 -2.53 1.43
C SER A 173 18.57 -3.91 1.89
N ALA A 174 17.91 -4.99 1.44
CA ALA A 174 18.29 -6.36 1.78
C ALA A 174 19.71 -6.69 1.27
N GLU A 175 20.04 -6.28 0.05
CA GLU A 175 21.38 -6.49 -0.52
C GLU A 175 22.46 -5.68 0.24
N SER A 176 22.15 -4.42 0.57
CA SER A 176 23.07 -3.57 1.32
C SER A 176 23.30 -4.08 2.76
N LEU A 177 22.29 -4.68 3.41
CA LEU A 177 22.45 -5.38 4.69
C LEU A 177 23.33 -6.62 4.55
N LYS A 178 23.13 -7.44 3.50
CA LYS A 178 23.97 -8.60 3.23
C LYS A 178 25.43 -8.22 3.03
N ASP A 179 25.67 -7.16 2.29
CA ASP A 179 27.02 -6.63 2.01
C ASP A 179 27.65 -5.90 3.20
N GLY A 180 26.89 -5.56 4.24
CA GLY A 180 27.35 -4.75 5.37
C GLY A 180 27.58 -3.28 5.01
N LYS A 181 26.92 -2.79 3.96
CA LYS A 181 26.96 -1.37 3.54
C LYS A 181 26.06 -0.49 4.39
N ILE A 182 25.00 -1.08 4.94
CA ILE A 182 24.11 -0.46 5.92
C ILE A 182 24.00 -1.35 7.15
N ASP A 183 23.64 -0.75 8.29
CA ASP A 183 23.56 -1.41 9.58
C ASP A 183 22.15 -1.92 9.88
N ALA A 184 21.12 -1.20 9.41
CA ALA A 184 19.70 -1.55 9.59
C ALA A 184 18.84 -1.03 8.43
N ALA A 185 17.65 -1.59 8.29
CA ALA A 185 16.67 -1.15 7.30
C ALA A 185 15.24 -1.24 7.83
N PHE A 186 14.46 -0.19 7.60
CA PHE A 186 13.01 -0.21 7.75
C PHE A 186 12.37 -0.80 6.50
N ILE A 187 11.50 -1.78 6.70
CA ILE A 187 10.67 -2.41 5.67
C ILE A 187 9.25 -2.48 6.19
N VAL A 188 8.34 -1.78 5.55
CA VAL A 188 6.91 -1.74 5.94
C VAL A 188 6.11 -2.46 4.88
N ALA A 189 5.65 -3.63 5.24
CA ALA A 189 4.97 -4.54 4.32
C ALA A 189 4.23 -5.65 5.07
N GLY A 190 3.40 -6.39 4.36
CA GLY A 190 2.82 -7.63 4.90
C GLY A 190 3.91 -8.67 5.18
N ALA A 191 3.94 -9.19 6.41
CA ALA A 191 4.83 -10.28 6.77
C ALA A 191 4.19 -11.65 6.41
N PRO A 192 4.96 -12.63 5.90
CA PRO A 192 6.35 -12.52 5.48
C PRO A 192 6.53 -11.65 4.22
N THR A 193 7.62 -10.86 4.19
CA THR A 193 8.00 -10.00 3.06
C THR A 193 9.14 -10.66 2.29
N THR A 194 9.08 -10.70 0.97
CA THR A 194 10.09 -11.39 0.12
C THR A 194 11.51 -10.91 0.40
N ALA A 195 11.74 -9.59 0.46
CA ALA A 195 13.08 -9.04 0.72
C ALA A 195 13.67 -9.49 2.07
N ILE A 196 12.83 -9.59 3.13
CA ILE A 196 13.27 -10.06 4.44
C ILE A 196 13.48 -11.58 4.43
N ALA A 197 12.60 -12.35 3.79
CA ALA A 197 12.75 -13.80 3.67
C ALA A 197 14.08 -14.16 2.97
N ASP A 198 14.41 -13.46 1.88
CA ASP A 198 15.67 -13.62 1.17
C ASP A 198 16.88 -13.23 2.02
N LEU A 199 16.78 -12.14 2.78
CA LEU A 199 17.82 -11.71 3.71
C LEU A 199 18.09 -12.79 4.77
N PHE A 200 17.04 -13.27 5.44
CA PHE A 200 17.13 -14.27 6.52
C PHE A 200 17.61 -15.64 6.04
N THR A 201 17.34 -15.99 4.78
CA THR A 201 17.86 -17.20 4.16
C THR A 201 19.35 -17.10 3.83
N SER A 202 19.81 -15.90 3.46
CA SER A 202 21.17 -15.66 2.95
C SER A 202 22.18 -15.32 4.05
N LYS A 203 21.72 -14.71 5.15
CA LYS A 203 22.59 -14.19 6.22
C LYS A 203 21.89 -14.25 7.58
N GLN A 204 22.67 -14.45 8.65
CA GLN A 204 22.15 -14.30 10.01
C GLN A 204 21.61 -12.88 10.17
N SER A 205 20.33 -12.77 10.46
CA SER A 205 19.61 -11.52 10.53
C SER A 205 18.64 -11.52 11.70
N TYR A 206 18.21 -10.33 12.10
CA TYR A 206 17.36 -10.10 13.24
C TYR A 206 16.29 -9.07 12.89
N LEU A 207 15.10 -9.23 13.46
CA LEU A 207 14.09 -8.17 13.54
C LEU A 207 14.12 -7.56 14.94
N ILE A 208 14.04 -6.23 15.01
CA ILE A 208 14.03 -5.50 16.28
C ILE A 208 12.60 -5.46 16.80
N SER A 209 12.42 -6.01 18.03
CA SER A 209 11.15 -5.97 18.74
C SER A 209 11.01 -4.67 19.54
N LEU A 210 9.82 -4.09 19.54
CA LEU A 210 9.47 -2.94 20.38
C LEU A 210 8.99 -3.40 21.76
N ASP A 211 9.23 -2.57 22.77
CA ASP A 211 8.55 -2.69 24.06
C ASP A 211 7.18 -1.96 24.05
N ASP A 212 6.41 -2.15 25.10
CA ASP A 212 5.07 -1.57 25.21
C ASP A 212 5.10 -0.03 25.30
N GLU A 213 6.18 0.57 25.83
CA GLU A 213 6.35 2.01 25.89
C GLU A 213 6.54 2.61 24.50
N ALA A 214 7.39 2.00 23.69
CA ALA A 214 7.63 2.43 22.31
C ALA A 214 6.35 2.28 21.46
N VAL A 215 5.61 1.19 21.61
CA VAL A 215 4.32 1.00 20.96
C VAL A 215 3.34 2.11 21.35
N ALA A 216 3.23 2.44 22.63
CA ALA A 216 2.34 3.51 23.12
C ALA A 216 2.74 4.88 22.53
N LYS A 217 4.02 5.23 22.52
CA LYS A 217 4.53 6.48 21.92
C LYS A 217 4.19 6.56 20.44
N LEU A 218 4.37 5.47 19.68
CA LEU A 218 4.00 5.43 18.25
C LEU A 218 2.50 5.64 18.05
N GLN A 219 1.65 5.06 18.90
CA GLN A 219 0.20 5.25 18.86
C GLN A 219 -0.22 6.69 19.22
N GLU A 220 0.53 7.38 20.10
CA GLU A 220 0.34 8.80 20.37
C GLU A 220 0.76 9.68 19.19
N ILE A 221 1.83 9.29 18.49
CA ILE A 221 2.30 9.93 17.28
C ILE A 221 1.26 9.84 16.16
N SER A 222 0.69 8.67 15.93
CA SER A 222 -0.34 8.46 14.91
C SER A 222 -1.34 7.39 15.34
N GLY A 223 -2.62 7.75 15.33
CA GLY A 223 -3.72 6.82 15.62
C GLY A 223 -3.91 5.71 14.57
N ALA A 224 -3.16 5.76 13.45
CA ALA A 224 -3.16 4.68 12.46
C ALA A 224 -2.38 3.45 12.92
N TYR A 225 -1.44 3.61 13.86
CA TYR A 225 -0.65 2.49 14.37
C TYR A 225 -1.45 1.57 15.29
N THR A 226 -1.38 0.28 14.99
CA THR A 226 -1.93 -0.78 15.84
C THR A 226 -0.80 -1.70 16.30
N LYS A 227 -0.81 -2.10 17.59
CA LYS A 227 0.15 -3.11 18.08
C LYS A 227 0.01 -4.37 17.25
N THR A 228 1.12 -4.84 16.70
CA THR A 228 1.17 -5.97 15.76
C THR A 228 2.26 -6.94 16.20
N VAL A 229 2.01 -8.22 16.03
CA VAL A 229 2.98 -9.29 16.31
C VAL A 229 3.34 -9.98 15.00
N ILE A 230 4.63 -10.09 14.72
CA ILE A 230 5.16 -10.98 13.69
C ILE A 230 5.48 -12.30 14.40
N PRO A 231 4.72 -13.38 14.16
CA PRO A 231 4.89 -14.63 14.91
C PRO A 231 6.28 -15.24 14.71
N ALA A 232 6.77 -15.95 15.71
CA ALA A 232 7.95 -16.78 15.61
C ALA A 232 7.86 -17.68 14.37
N LYS A 233 9.00 -17.92 13.71
CA LYS A 233 9.11 -18.75 12.50
C LYS A 233 8.44 -18.16 11.25
N THR A 234 8.06 -16.88 11.26
CA THR A 234 7.66 -16.17 10.05
C THR A 234 8.83 -16.11 9.05
N TYR A 235 10.04 -15.93 9.56
CA TYR A 235 11.28 -15.97 8.78
C TYR A 235 12.21 -17.09 9.27
N GLN A 236 13.12 -17.54 8.42
CA GLN A 236 14.11 -18.56 8.79
C GLN A 236 14.95 -18.10 9.98
N ASN A 237 15.14 -18.95 10.99
CA ASN A 237 15.90 -18.66 12.22
C ASN A 237 15.33 -17.52 13.09
N GLN A 238 14.11 -17.09 12.88
CA GLN A 238 13.37 -16.22 13.80
C GLN A 238 12.64 -17.10 14.81
N GLU A 239 13.20 -17.26 16.00
CA GLU A 239 12.69 -18.21 17.02
C GLU A 239 11.66 -17.57 17.97
N GLU A 240 11.57 -16.24 18.03
CA GLU A 240 10.69 -15.50 18.94
C GLU A 240 9.71 -14.63 18.17
N ASP A 241 8.58 -14.33 18.82
CA ASP A 241 7.65 -13.31 18.33
C ASP A 241 8.32 -11.93 18.33
N VAL A 242 8.03 -11.14 17.31
CA VAL A 242 8.50 -9.75 17.23
C VAL A 242 7.31 -8.81 17.40
N ILE A 243 7.33 -8.01 18.47
CA ILE A 243 6.34 -6.97 18.71
C ILE A 243 6.73 -5.73 17.89
N THR A 244 5.77 -5.19 17.15
CA THR A 244 5.92 -3.96 16.39
C THR A 244 4.57 -3.23 16.31
N VAL A 245 4.49 -2.23 15.45
CA VAL A 245 3.21 -1.64 15.04
C VAL A 245 2.93 -1.95 13.59
N GLY A 246 1.65 -1.94 13.25
CA GLY A 246 1.16 -2.13 11.89
C GLY A 246 0.23 -1.00 11.47
N ILE A 247 0.12 -0.82 10.20
CA ILE A 247 -0.80 0.09 9.50
C ILE A 247 -1.56 -0.68 8.44
N LYS A 248 -2.57 -0.07 7.84
CA LYS A 248 -3.40 -0.75 6.84
C LYS A 248 -2.91 -0.51 5.42
N ALA A 249 -2.69 -1.58 4.67
CA ALA A 249 -2.58 -1.54 3.23
C ALA A 249 -3.96 -1.26 2.62
N THR A 250 -4.10 -0.14 1.95
CA THR A 250 -5.39 0.36 1.45
C THR A 250 -5.32 0.60 -0.05
N ILE A 251 -6.35 0.18 -0.78
CA ILE A 251 -6.54 0.60 -2.18
C ILE A 251 -7.31 1.91 -2.17
N ILE A 252 -6.78 2.88 -2.89
CA ILE A 252 -7.45 4.15 -3.21
C ILE A 252 -7.66 4.29 -4.71
N ALA A 253 -8.64 5.10 -5.10
CA ALA A 253 -9.00 5.39 -6.49
C ALA A 253 -9.20 6.88 -6.70
N ASN A 254 -8.90 7.40 -7.92
CA ASN A 254 -9.24 8.74 -8.33
C ASN A 254 -10.60 8.80 -9.06
N SER A 255 -11.01 9.98 -9.51
CA SER A 255 -12.31 10.23 -10.15
C SER A 255 -12.50 9.56 -11.52
N GLN A 256 -11.46 9.01 -12.11
CA GLN A 256 -11.54 8.26 -13.36
C GLN A 256 -12.10 6.85 -13.18
N VAL A 257 -12.13 6.33 -11.93
CA VAL A 257 -12.80 5.07 -11.61
C VAL A 257 -14.29 5.32 -11.41
N SER A 258 -15.14 4.70 -12.22
CA SER A 258 -16.58 4.85 -12.07
C SER A 258 -17.12 4.09 -10.85
N ASP A 259 -18.32 4.48 -10.38
CA ASP A 259 -18.99 3.79 -9.26
C ASP A 259 -19.22 2.30 -9.54
N GLU A 260 -19.52 1.94 -10.79
CA GLU A 260 -19.71 0.55 -11.20
C GLU A 260 -18.38 -0.22 -11.15
N GLN A 261 -17.29 0.37 -11.62
CA GLN A 261 -15.95 -0.25 -11.54
C GLN A 261 -15.50 -0.44 -10.09
N ALA A 262 -15.62 0.60 -9.26
CA ALA A 262 -15.26 0.52 -7.85
C ALA A 262 -16.07 -0.54 -7.09
N TYR A 263 -17.41 -0.58 -7.33
CA TYR A 263 -18.29 -1.61 -6.78
C TYR A 263 -17.86 -3.01 -7.23
N THR A 264 -17.61 -3.18 -8.53
CA THR A 264 -17.19 -4.48 -9.11
C THR A 264 -15.86 -4.94 -8.52
N ILE A 265 -14.87 -4.05 -8.38
CA ILE A 265 -13.56 -4.36 -7.82
C ILE A 265 -13.69 -4.84 -6.37
N VAL A 266 -14.33 -4.04 -5.50
CA VAL A 266 -14.45 -4.38 -4.08
C VAL A 266 -15.24 -5.66 -3.87
N LYS A 267 -16.37 -5.81 -4.57
CA LYS A 267 -17.21 -7.02 -4.53
C LYS A 267 -16.44 -8.26 -4.97
N THR A 268 -15.74 -8.19 -6.09
CA THR A 268 -14.97 -9.32 -6.62
C THR A 268 -13.87 -9.76 -5.65
N ILE A 269 -13.17 -8.81 -5.02
CA ILE A 269 -12.14 -9.11 -4.04
C ILE A 269 -12.72 -9.83 -2.82
N PHE A 270 -13.79 -9.31 -2.21
CA PHE A 270 -14.27 -9.84 -0.93
C PHE A 270 -15.17 -11.08 -1.08
N GLU A 271 -15.88 -11.24 -2.20
CA GLU A 271 -16.71 -12.44 -2.44
C GLU A 271 -15.90 -13.65 -2.92
N ASN A 272 -14.63 -13.47 -3.32
CA ASN A 272 -13.77 -14.55 -3.79
C ASN A 272 -12.50 -14.70 -2.93
N LYS A 273 -12.63 -14.43 -1.64
CA LYS A 273 -11.53 -14.50 -0.65
C LYS A 273 -10.77 -15.84 -0.72
N GLU A 274 -11.47 -16.97 -0.87
CA GLU A 274 -10.86 -18.30 -0.89
C GLU A 274 -9.94 -18.50 -2.10
N ASP A 275 -10.37 -18.12 -3.30
CA ASP A 275 -9.57 -18.22 -4.52
C ASP A 275 -8.37 -17.27 -4.50
N ILE A 276 -8.57 -16.06 -3.98
CA ILE A 276 -7.49 -15.08 -3.78
C ILE A 276 -6.48 -15.59 -2.76
N THR A 277 -6.95 -16.23 -1.67
CA THR A 277 -6.08 -16.84 -0.66
C THR A 277 -5.25 -17.99 -1.25
N ALA A 278 -5.85 -18.81 -2.12
CA ALA A 278 -5.12 -19.87 -2.81
C ALA A 278 -4.01 -19.32 -3.73
N SER A 279 -4.18 -18.10 -4.24
CA SER A 279 -3.20 -17.43 -5.10
C SER A 279 -2.15 -16.61 -4.32
N HIS A 280 -2.51 -16.05 -3.17
CA HIS A 280 -1.62 -15.27 -2.30
C HIS A 280 -2.10 -15.29 -0.86
N ALA A 281 -1.20 -15.61 0.08
CA ALA A 281 -1.52 -15.79 1.50
C ALA A 281 -2.23 -14.57 2.15
N LYS A 282 -1.98 -13.34 1.68
CA LYS A 282 -2.66 -12.13 2.16
C LYS A 282 -4.17 -12.11 1.87
N GLY A 283 -4.65 -12.94 0.98
CA GLY A 283 -6.10 -13.16 0.80
C GLY A 283 -6.79 -13.63 2.08
N ALA A 284 -6.09 -14.38 2.95
CA ALA A 284 -6.64 -14.83 4.21
C ALA A 284 -6.97 -13.68 5.21
N GLU A 285 -6.32 -12.52 5.04
CA GLU A 285 -6.54 -11.33 5.88
C GLU A 285 -7.73 -10.47 5.40
N LEU A 286 -8.31 -10.76 4.23
CA LEU A 286 -9.48 -10.01 3.74
C LEU A 286 -10.64 -10.17 4.72
N ASP A 287 -11.08 -9.04 5.27
CA ASP A 287 -12.15 -8.93 6.25
C ASP A 287 -12.91 -7.61 6.05
N LEU A 288 -14.24 -7.66 6.03
CA LEU A 288 -15.06 -6.49 5.70
C LEU A 288 -15.05 -5.42 6.80
N ASP A 289 -15.00 -5.83 8.08
CA ASP A 289 -14.93 -4.88 9.18
C ASP A 289 -13.57 -4.17 9.19
N TYR A 290 -12.50 -4.92 8.92
CA TYR A 290 -11.17 -4.35 8.74
C TYR A 290 -11.11 -3.40 7.53
N ALA A 291 -11.72 -3.79 6.43
CA ALA A 291 -11.70 -3.06 5.16
C ALA A 291 -12.40 -1.70 5.23
N SER A 292 -13.42 -1.59 6.09
CA SER A 292 -14.29 -0.40 6.23
C SER A 292 -13.77 0.67 7.18
N THR A 293 -12.55 0.54 7.72
CA THR A 293 -12.02 1.42 8.78
C THR A 293 -10.64 1.98 8.45
N CYS A 294 -10.47 2.59 7.26
CA CYS A 294 -9.19 3.19 6.84
C CYS A 294 -8.97 4.63 7.31
N GLY A 295 -10.00 5.31 7.81
CA GLY A 295 -9.93 6.72 8.22
C GLY A 295 -9.96 7.73 7.07
N LEU A 296 -10.44 7.31 5.90
CA LEU A 296 -10.63 8.12 4.69
C LEU A 296 -12.06 8.01 4.20
N PRO A 297 -12.58 9.00 3.46
CA PRO A 297 -13.85 8.83 2.77
C PRO A 297 -13.74 7.77 1.67
N TYR A 298 -14.82 7.01 1.51
CA TYR A 298 -14.91 5.91 0.56
C TYR A 298 -15.48 6.36 -0.77
N HIS A 299 -15.03 5.69 -1.83
CA HIS A 299 -15.60 5.80 -3.17
C HIS A 299 -17.08 5.35 -3.14
N PRO A 300 -18.02 6.08 -3.81
CA PRO A 300 -19.44 5.73 -3.78
C PRO A 300 -19.74 4.28 -4.16
N GLY A 301 -19.08 3.76 -5.19
CA GLY A 301 -19.23 2.36 -5.58
C GLY A 301 -18.77 1.36 -4.51
N ALA A 302 -17.69 1.67 -3.79
CA ALA A 302 -17.24 0.85 -2.66
C ALA A 302 -18.20 0.95 -1.47
N ALA A 303 -18.65 2.16 -1.13
CA ALA A 303 -19.63 2.39 -0.07
C ALA A 303 -20.93 1.64 -0.30
N LYS A 304 -21.40 1.59 -1.56
CA LYS A 304 -22.58 0.81 -1.95
C LYS A 304 -22.39 -0.69 -1.62
N TYR A 305 -21.24 -1.27 -1.93
CA TYR A 305 -20.98 -2.68 -1.59
C TYR A 305 -20.96 -2.91 -0.08
N PHE A 306 -20.28 -2.04 0.70
CA PHE A 306 -20.28 -2.14 2.17
C PHE A 306 -21.71 -2.03 2.73
N ALA A 307 -22.54 -1.12 2.21
CA ALA A 307 -23.94 -0.97 2.63
C ALA A 307 -24.77 -2.25 2.38
N GLU A 308 -24.55 -2.95 1.25
CA GLU A 308 -25.19 -4.27 0.97
C GLU A 308 -24.78 -5.35 1.98
N LYS A 309 -23.61 -5.21 2.60
CA LYS A 309 -23.14 -6.09 3.69
C LYS A 309 -23.52 -5.60 5.09
N GLY A 310 -24.32 -4.52 5.18
CA GLY A 310 -24.77 -3.96 6.45
C GLY A 310 -23.74 -3.07 7.15
N ILE A 311 -22.67 -2.65 6.46
CA ILE A 311 -21.61 -1.81 6.98
C ILE A 311 -21.78 -0.40 6.43
N THR A 312 -21.81 0.60 7.30
CA THR A 312 -21.87 2.02 6.92
C THR A 312 -20.47 2.60 6.94
N VAL A 313 -20.03 3.19 5.84
CA VAL A 313 -18.78 3.95 5.71
C VAL A 313 -19.06 5.40 5.34
N GLU A 314 -18.12 6.30 5.62
CA GLU A 314 -18.21 7.68 5.15
C GLU A 314 -18.01 7.69 3.62
N GLU A 315 -19.09 7.96 2.89
CA GLU A 315 -19.07 8.11 1.45
C GLU A 315 -18.87 9.59 1.08
N LEU A 316 -18.00 9.86 0.12
CA LEU A 316 -17.83 11.19 -0.43
C LEU A 316 -17.68 11.12 -1.96
N PRO A 317 -18.65 11.63 -2.74
CA PRO A 317 -18.52 11.74 -4.19
C PRO A 317 -17.31 12.60 -4.60
N PHE A 318 -16.82 12.43 -5.81
CA PHE A 318 -15.90 13.37 -6.43
C PHE A 318 -16.67 14.62 -6.90
N GLU A 319 -16.06 15.78 -6.77
CA GLU A 319 -16.65 17.05 -7.23
C GLU A 319 -16.57 17.21 -8.76
#